data_ca6514ab9243335fea8225bba234d7e1
#
_entry.id   ca6514ab9243335fea8225bba234d7e1
#
_cell.length_a   1.000
_cell.length_b   1.000
_cell.length_c   1.000
_cell.angle_alpha   90.00
_cell.angle_beta   90.00
_cell.angle_gamma   90.00
#
_symmetry.space_group_name_H-M   'P 1'
#
loop_
_entity.id
_entity.type
_entity.pdbx_description
1 polymer ?
#
loop_
_entity_poly.entity_id
_entity_poly.type
_entity_poly.pdbx_seq_one_letter_code
_entity_poly.pdbx_strand_id
1 'polypeptide(L)'
;MRLLTAAVASLALMVGAQTASAAPVEIKFSHVVAENTPKGQMAIKFKELVDERLAGKVEVKVFPSSQLFGDNKVLEAMLLGDVQMAAPSLSKFQKYTKSLQVFDLPFLFKDMDAVERFQKGPEGQKLLGALQKKGLVGLGYLHNGMKQLSASAPLKVPADASGKKFRIMTSDVLQAQFEAIDAVPLKKPFSEVFTLLQTRAIDGQENTWSNIFSKKFFEVQPYITESNHGVLDYLIVTSAEFWMGLDDDLRTEISAALNDAIAHGNQIAAQKAESDKQAIIESKRSEVVNLSDAERAQWVTAMKPVWKQFEDEIGADVISAAEASNK
;
A
#
# COMPACT_ATOMS: atom_id res chain seq x y z
N MET A 1 -74.40 20.35 54.95
CA MET A 1 -73.68 21.25 54.08
C MET A 1 -72.18 21.00 54.29
N ARG A 2 -71.56 20.20 53.44
CA ARG A 2 -70.10 19.98 53.44
C ARG A 2 -69.55 20.16 52.00
N LEU A 3 -68.78 21.22 51.84
CA LEU A 3 -68.10 21.56 50.59
C LEU A 3 -66.91 20.63 50.39
N LEU A 4 -66.88 19.89 49.27
CA LEU A 4 -65.72 19.14 48.79
C LEU A 4 -64.91 20.01 47.82
N THR A 5 -63.72 20.40 48.21
CA THR A 5 -62.76 21.07 47.38
C THR A 5 -61.92 20.00 46.61
N ALA A 6 -62.12 19.97 45.30
CA ALA A 6 -61.31 19.11 44.42
C ALA A 6 -59.98 19.80 44.05
N ALA A 7 -58.86 19.21 44.48
CA ALA A 7 -57.50 19.65 44.06
C ALA A 7 -57.15 18.97 42.73
N VAL A 8 -56.99 19.73 41.66
CA VAL A 8 -56.45 19.24 40.37
C VAL A 8 -54.95 19.34 40.42
N ALA A 9 -54.28 18.18 40.52
CA ALA A 9 -52.84 18.06 40.39
C ALA A 9 -52.48 18.00 38.91
N SER A 10 -51.92 19.08 38.35
CA SER A 10 -51.35 19.09 37.00
C SER A 10 -50.01 18.41 36.99
N LEU A 11 -49.94 17.20 36.46
CA LEU A 11 -48.70 16.44 36.24
C LEU A 11 -48.08 16.94 34.93
N ALA A 12 -47.06 17.81 35.00
CA ALA A 12 -46.30 18.22 33.83
C ALA A 12 -45.37 17.05 33.40
N LEU A 13 -45.71 16.36 32.32
CA LEU A 13 -44.83 15.44 31.65
C LEU A 13 -43.68 16.25 30.97
N MET A 14 -42.52 16.30 31.61
CA MET A 14 -41.28 16.65 30.90
C MET A 14 -40.93 15.50 29.97
N VAL A 15 -41.31 15.58 28.70
CA VAL A 15 -40.77 14.75 27.64
C VAL A 15 -39.35 15.24 27.39
N GLY A 16 -38.38 14.61 28.04
CA GLY A 16 -36.97 14.78 27.71
C GLY A 16 -36.75 14.30 26.28
N ALA A 17 -36.55 15.19 25.34
CA ALA A 17 -36.08 14.85 24.01
C ALA A 17 -34.71 14.21 24.17
N GLN A 18 -34.66 12.86 24.25
CA GLN A 18 -33.44 12.11 24.03
C GLN A 18 -33.05 12.37 22.56
N THR A 19 -32.07 13.24 22.34
CA THR A 19 -31.39 13.31 21.06
C THR A 19 -30.76 11.95 20.82
N ALA A 20 -31.41 11.14 20.00
CA ALA A 20 -30.80 9.89 19.52
C ALA A 20 -29.50 10.30 18.82
N SER A 21 -28.35 10.07 19.47
CA SER A 21 -27.06 10.20 18.81
C SER A 21 -27.06 9.19 17.66
N ALA A 22 -26.83 9.65 16.45
CA ALA A 22 -26.65 8.77 15.31
C ALA A 22 -25.49 7.81 15.63
N ALA A 23 -25.62 6.55 15.21
CA ALA A 23 -24.52 5.59 15.37
C ALA A 23 -23.27 6.14 14.66
N PRO A 24 -22.07 5.94 15.23
CA PRO A 24 -20.85 6.42 14.62
C PRO A 24 -20.65 5.76 13.23
N VAL A 25 -20.08 6.53 12.31
CA VAL A 25 -19.68 6.01 11.00
C VAL A 25 -18.55 5.00 11.20
N GLU A 26 -18.77 3.75 10.77
CA GLU A 26 -17.76 2.69 10.85
C GLU A 26 -16.83 2.75 9.63
N ILE A 27 -15.51 2.78 9.88
CA ILE A 27 -14.47 2.66 8.86
C ILE A 27 -13.68 1.38 9.11
N LYS A 28 -13.95 0.34 8.32
CA LYS A 28 -13.10 -0.85 8.27
C LYS A 28 -11.91 -0.57 7.38
N PHE A 29 -10.71 -0.54 7.98
CA PHE A 29 -9.45 -0.34 7.28
C PHE A 29 -8.72 -1.68 7.11
N SER A 30 -8.63 -2.19 5.89
CA SER A 30 -8.01 -3.48 5.58
C SER A 30 -6.63 -3.33 4.96
N HIS A 31 -5.64 -4.10 5.46
CA HIS A 31 -4.32 -4.19 4.84
C HIS A 31 -3.65 -5.56 5.03
N VAL A 32 -2.62 -5.85 4.20
CA VAL A 32 -2.03 -7.19 4.10
C VAL A 32 -0.74 -7.39 4.90
N VAL A 33 -0.21 -6.33 5.52
CA VAL A 33 1.06 -6.36 6.25
C VAL A 33 0.85 -6.46 7.76
N ALA A 34 1.92 -6.74 8.52
CA ALA A 34 1.88 -6.74 9.98
C ALA A 34 1.78 -5.31 10.54
N GLU A 35 1.31 -5.19 11.77
CA GLU A 35 1.12 -3.90 12.46
C GLU A 35 2.43 -3.12 12.66
N ASN A 36 3.56 -3.81 12.82
CA ASN A 36 4.87 -3.19 13.04
C ASN A 36 5.55 -2.69 11.75
N THR A 37 4.88 -2.74 10.59
CA THR A 37 5.35 -2.16 9.33
C THR A 37 4.93 -0.69 9.21
N PRO A 38 5.55 0.12 8.31
CA PRO A 38 5.13 1.52 8.09
C PRO A 38 3.63 1.65 7.83
N LYS A 39 3.05 0.79 6.97
CA LYS A 39 1.62 0.77 6.69
C LYS A 39 0.78 0.38 7.90
N GLY A 40 1.21 -0.61 8.67
CA GLY A 40 0.52 -1.00 9.91
C GLY A 40 0.51 0.14 10.93
N GLN A 41 1.65 0.80 11.13
CA GLN A 41 1.77 1.93 12.06
C GLN A 41 0.96 3.15 11.59
N MET A 42 0.91 3.42 10.28
CA MET A 42 0.04 4.45 9.73
C MET A 42 -1.44 4.15 10.03
N ALA A 43 -1.89 2.92 9.83
CA ALA A 43 -3.29 2.55 10.09
C ALA A 43 -3.66 2.65 11.57
N ILE A 44 -2.76 2.28 12.48
CA ILE A 44 -2.91 2.46 13.93
C ILE A 44 -2.97 3.95 14.26
N LYS A 45 -2.05 4.76 13.69
CA LYS A 45 -2.03 6.21 13.92
C LYS A 45 -3.29 6.89 13.41
N PHE A 46 -3.81 6.47 12.26
CA PHE A 46 -5.08 6.96 11.75
C PHE A 46 -6.23 6.66 12.72
N LYS A 47 -6.31 5.43 13.24
CA LYS A 47 -7.30 5.07 14.25
C LYS A 47 -7.19 5.94 15.50
N GLU A 48 -5.98 6.12 16.05
CA GLU A 48 -5.73 6.96 17.23
C GLU A 48 -6.21 8.40 17.02
N LEU A 49 -5.87 9.01 15.87
CA LEU A 49 -6.25 10.38 15.55
C LEU A 49 -7.77 10.54 15.35
N VAL A 50 -8.44 9.54 14.79
CA VAL A 50 -9.89 9.53 14.67
C VAL A 50 -10.56 9.34 16.04
N ASP A 51 -10.07 8.43 16.88
CA ASP A 51 -10.57 8.23 18.25
C ASP A 51 -10.43 9.52 19.09
N GLU A 52 -9.34 10.29 18.89
CA GLU A 52 -9.09 11.56 19.57
C GLU A 52 -9.99 12.70 19.06
N ARG A 53 -10.06 12.88 17.73
CA ARG A 53 -10.68 14.07 17.10
C ARG A 53 -12.17 13.89 16.80
N LEU A 54 -12.61 12.65 16.59
CA LEU A 54 -13.95 12.31 16.11
C LEU A 54 -14.68 11.32 17.03
N ALA A 55 -14.34 11.32 18.32
CA ALA A 55 -14.96 10.46 19.33
C ALA A 55 -16.50 10.47 19.24
N GLY A 56 -17.11 9.29 19.13
CA GLY A 56 -18.58 9.13 19.03
C GLY A 56 -19.17 9.47 17.66
N LYS A 57 -18.39 10.01 16.72
CA LYS A 57 -18.84 10.30 15.34
C LYS A 57 -18.32 9.25 14.34
N VAL A 58 -17.08 8.78 14.52
CA VAL A 58 -16.43 7.82 13.65
C VAL A 58 -15.75 6.73 14.50
N GLU A 59 -15.83 5.49 14.05
CA GLU A 59 -15.13 4.35 14.63
C GLU A 59 -14.25 3.70 13.56
N VAL A 60 -12.93 3.66 13.75
CA VAL A 60 -11.99 2.98 12.84
C VAL A 60 -11.65 1.59 13.39
N LYS A 61 -11.87 0.57 12.56
CA LYS A 61 -11.48 -0.84 12.82
C LYS A 61 -10.39 -1.26 11.86
N VAL A 62 -9.18 -1.50 12.36
CA VAL A 62 -8.03 -1.91 11.56
C VAL A 62 -7.96 -3.43 11.46
N PHE A 63 -7.81 -3.96 10.24
CA PHE A 63 -7.69 -5.39 9.94
C PHE A 63 -6.35 -5.66 9.23
N PRO A 64 -5.27 -5.93 9.99
CA PRO A 64 -3.94 -6.18 9.45
C PRO A 64 -3.81 -7.60 8.87
N SER A 65 -2.67 -7.89 8.24
CA SER A 65 -2.24 -9.24 7.85
C SER A 65 -3.24 -10.02 6.98
N SER A 66 -4.03 -9.32 6.15
CA SER A 66 -5.09 -9.90 5.30
C SER A 66 -6.25 -10.55 6.08
N GLN A 67 -6.50 -10.13 7.33
CA GLN A 67 -7.56 -10.71 8.16
C GLN A 67 -8.96 -10.53 7.55
N LEU A 68 -9.21 -9.41 6.87
CA LEU A 68 -10.49 -9.14 6.22
C LEU A 68 -10.40 -9.46 4.71
N PHE A 69 -9.49 -8.77 3.98
CA PHE A 69 -9.27 -8.98 2.56
C PHE A 69 -7.78 -8.92 2.20
N GLY A 70 -7.37 -9.72 1.21
CA GLY A 70 -6.08 -9.55 0.52
C GLY A 70 -6.18 -8.50 -0.59
N ASP A 71 -5.04 -7.90 -0.98
CA ASP A 71 -4.97 -6.83 -2.00
C ASP A 71 -5.59 -7.18 -3.37
N ASN A 72 -5.75 -8.47 -3.68
CA ASN A 72 -6.37 -8.91 -4.94
C ASN A 72 -7.90 -8.79 -4.92
N LYS A 73 -8.52 -8.68 -3.74
CA LYS A 73 -9.97 -8.68 -3.55
C LYS A 73 -10.51 -7.41 -2.87
N VAL A 74 -9.65 -6.68 -2.18
CA VAL A 74 -10.08 -5.55 -1.35
C VAL A 74 -10.79 -4.43 -2.14
N LEU A 75 -10.38 -4.18 -3.40
CA LEU A 75 -11.01 -3.14 -4.24
C LEU A 75 -12.41 -3.55 -4.70
N GLU A 76 -12.62 -4.83 -5.00
CA GLU A 76 -13.95 -5.37 -5.34
C GLU A 76 -14.87 -5.31 -4.10
N ALA A 77 -14.37 -5.74 -2.93
CA ALA A 77 -15.10 -5.67 -1.66
C ALA A 77 -15.44 -4.23 -1.24
N MET A 78 -14.55 -3.28 -1.54
CA MET A 78 -14.79 -1.85 -1.30
C MET A 78 -15.92 -1.29 -2.14
N LEU A 79 -16.00 -1.65 -3.42
CA LEU A 79 -17.10 -1.25 -4.31
C LEU A 79 -18.45 -1.88 -3.91
N LEU A 80 -18.43 -3.00 -3.15
CA LEU A 80 -19.62 -3.64 -2.58
C LEU A 80 -19.98 -3.11 -1.17
N GLY A 81 -19.16 -2.21 -0.59
CA GLY A 81 -19.40 -1.62 0.72
C GLY A 81 -18.90 -2.46 1.91
N ASP A 82 -18.26 -3.61 1.68
CA ASP A 82 -17.77 -4.51 2.73
C ASP A 82 -16.58 -3.93 3.53
N VAL A 83 -15.82 -3.02 2.91
CA VAL A 83 -14.67 -2.33 3.50
C VAL A 83 -14.65 -0.88 3.05
N GLN A 84 -14.37 0.06 3.97
CA GLN A 84 -14.44 1.50 3.69
C GLN A 84 -13.11 2.08 3.26
N MET A 85 -11.99 1.59 3.80
CA MET A 85 -10.63 2.04 3.45
C MET A 85 -9.67 0.87 3.31
N ALA A 86 -8.70 1.02 2.42
CA ALA A 86 -7.62 0.08 2.24
C ALA A 86 -6.37 0.78 1.72
N ALA A 87 -5.21 0.11 1.82
CA ALA A 87 -3.94 0.58 1.31
C ALA A 87 -3.26 -0.51 0.45
N PRO A 88 -3.84 -0.92 -0.69
CA PRO A 88 -3.18 -1.87 -1.58
C PRO A 88 -1.98 -1.25 -2.27
N SER A 89 -1.03 -2.11 -2.71
CA SER A 89 0.08 -1.70 -3.56
C SER A 89 -0.42 -1.07 -4.86
N LEU A 90 0.29 -0.04 -5.35
CA LEU A 90 0.00 0.64 -6.62
C LEU A 90 -0.13 -0.34 -7.80
N SER A 91 0.61 -1.43 -7.80
CA SER A 91 0.51 -2.52 -8.78
C SER A 91 -0.88 -3.16 -8.89
N LYS A 92 -1.71 -3.05 -7.85
CA LYS A 92 -3.03 -3.71 -7.80
C LYS A 92 -4.13 -2.99 -8.57
N PHE A 93 -3.84 -1.78 -9.03
CA PHE A 93 -4.83 -0.92 -9.70
C PHE A 93 -4.90 -1.13 -11.23
N GLN A 94 -4.13 -2.01 -11.82
CA GLN A 94 -4.07 -2.18 -13.29
C GLN A 94 -5.41 -2.46 -13.98
N LYS A 95 -6.39 -3.06 -13.27
CA LYS A 95 -7.76 -3.27 -13.79
C LYS A 95 -8.59 -1.99 -13.81
N TYR A 96 -8.21 -0.99 -13.02
CA TYR A 96 -8.93 0.27 -12.85
C TYR A 96 -8.28 1.41 -13.63
N THR A 97 -6.97 1.48 -13.63
CA THR A 97 -6.17 2.41 -14.43
C THR A 97 -4.78 1.82 -14.71
N LYS A 98 -4.28 2.04 -15.93
CA LYS A 98 -2.92 1.62 -16.31
C LYS A 98 -1.87 2.65 -15.91
N SER A 99 -2.24 3.91 -15.78
CA SER A 99 -1.27 4.99 -15.49
C SER A 99 -0.56 4.80 -14.14
N LEU A 100 -1.20 4.17 -13.12
CA LEU A 100 -0.55 3.85 -11.85
C LEU A 100 0.55 2.79 -11.98
N GLN A 101 0.63 2.06 -13.10
CA GLN A 101 1.75 1.14 -13.36
C GLN A 101 3.09 1.85 -13.63
N VAL A 102 3.12 3.19 -13.72
CA VAL A 102 4.37 3.96 -13.75
C VAL A 102 5.29 3.59 -12.58
N PHE A 103 4.73 3.29 -11.42
CA PHE A 103 5.50 2.88 -10.23
C PHE A 103 6.05 1.45 -10.31
N ASP A 104 5.59 0.64 -11.26
CA ASP A 104 6.09 -0.72 -11.51
C ASP A 104 7.23 -0.74 -12.54
N LEU A 105 7.47 0.35 -13.28
CA LEU A 105 8.52 0.40 -14.29
C LEU A 105 9.90 0.24 -13.64
N PRO A 106 10.71 -0.74 -14.12
CA PRO A 106 11.98 -1.07 -13.49
C PRO A 106 12.99 0.07 -13.65
N PHE A 107 13.70 0.39 -12.57
CA PHE A 107 14.75 1.43 -12.52
C PHE A 107 14.29 2.83 -12.96
N LEU A 108 12.98 3.12 -12.94
CA LEU A 108 12.47 4.44 -13.31
C LEU A 108 12.85 5.50 -12.26
N PHE A 109 12.67 5.18 -10.99
CA PHE A 109 13.04 6.05 -9.86
C PHE A 109 14.38 5.61 -9.28
N LYS A 110 15.28 6.58 -9.05
CA LYS A 110 16.60 6.29 -8.48
C LYS A 110 16.55 5.99 -6.97
N ASP A 111 15.61 6.64 -6.25
CA ASP A 111 15.46 6.61 -4.80
C ASP A 111 14.03 7.03 -4.39
N MET A 112 13.72 6.95 -3.10
CA MET A 112 12.43 7.33 -2.55
C MET A 112 12.18 8.85 -2.59
N ASP A 113 13.23 9.66 -2.59
CA ASP A 113 13.08 11.12 -2.73
C ASP A 113 12.58 11.49 -4.13
N ALA A 114 13.03 10.77 -5.16
CA ALA A 114 12.51 10.93 -6.52
C ALA A 114 11.04 10.50 -6.60
N VAL A 115 10.65 9.40 -5.93
CA VAL A 115 9.25 8.96 -5.83
C VAL A 115 8.40 10.04 -5.18
N GLU A 116 8.85 10.59 -4.05
CA GLU A 116 8.12 11.63 -3.32
C GLU A 116 7.96 12.91 -4.16
N ARG A 117 9.02 13.34 -4.85
CA ARG A 117 8.95 14.50 -5.78
C ARG A 117 7.93 14.28 -6.89
N PHE A 118 7.93 13.09 -7.49
CA PHE A 118 6.93 12.74 -8.51
C PHE A 118 5.51 12.73 -7.94
N GLN A 119 5.28 12.07 -6.81
CA GLN A 119 3.96 11.98 -6.17
C GLN A 119 3.40 13.36 -5.77
N LYS A 120 4.26 14.28 -5.31
CA LYS A 120 3.89 15.66 -5.00
C LYS A 120 3.75 16.56 -6.23
N GLY A 121 4.32 16.15 -7.35
CA GLY A 121 4.25 16.88 -8.62
C GLY A 121 2.89 16.79 -9.31
N PRO A 122 2.66 17.62 -10.35
CA PRO A 122 1.35 17.71 -11.02
C PRO A 122 0.84 16.37 -11.54
N GLU A 123 1.68 15.57 -12.19
CA GLU A 123 1.25 14.26 -12.74
C GLU A 123 0.96 13.24 -11.62
N GLY A 124 1.76 13.21 -10.55
CA GLY A 124 1.50 12.37 -9.39
C GLY A 124 0.17 12.72 -8.70
N GLN A 125 -0.13 14.02 -8.56
CA GLN A 125 -1.41 14.47 -7.99
C GLN A 125 -2.60 14.15 -8.91
N LYS A 126 -2.43 14.27 -10.21
CA LYS A 126 -3.44 13.87 -11.21
C LYS A 126 -3.77 12.38 -11.12
N LEU A 127 -2.77 11.54 -10.84
CA LEU A 127 -2.97 10.09 -10.70
C LEU A 127 -3.84 9.70 -9.50
N LEU A 128 -3.92 10.51 -8.42
CA LEU A 128 -4.88 10.27 -7.32
C LEU A 128 -6.32 10.29 -7.81
N GLY A 129 -6.62 11.12 -8.82
CA GLY A 129 -7.95 11.21 -9.43
C GLY A 129 -8.25 10.15 -10.50
N ALA A 130 -7.26 9.34 -10.91
CA ALA A 130 -7.38 8.42 -12.04
C ALA A 130 -8.44 7.30 -11.83
N LEU A 131 -8.83 7.05 -10.59
CA LEU A 131 -9.75 5.99 -10.20
C LEU A 131 -11.23 6.43 -10.12
N GLN A 132 -11.52 7.74 -10.17
CA GLN A 132 -12.88 8.27 -9.93
C GLN A 132 -13.93 7.68 -10.86
N LYS A 133 -13.63 7.53 -12.15
CA LYS A 133 -14.55 6.92 -13.14
C LYS A 133 -14.84 5.44 -12.86
N LYS A 134 -14.11 4.82 -11.96
CA LYS A 134 -14.28 3.43 -11.53
C LYS A 134 -14.92 3.28 -10.16
N GLY A 135 -15.45 4.39 -9.59
CA GLY A 135 -16.12 4.40 -8.30
C GLY A 135 -15.16 4.35 -7.11
N LEU A 136 -13.87 4.64 -7.30
CA LEU A 136 -12.85 4.67 -6.25
C LEU A 136 -12.25 6.07 -6.14
N VAL A 137 -11.82 6.45 -4.92
CA VAL A 137 -11.16 7.72 -4.61
C VAL A 137 -9.79 7.43 -4.00
N GLY A 138 -8.73 7.91 -4.64
CA GLY A 138 -7.38 7.93 -4.08
C GLY A 138 -7.25 9.06 -3.07
N LEU A 139 -6.86 8.73 -1.84
CA LEU A 139 -6.78 9.67 -0.73
C LEU A 139 -5.35 10.13 -0.42
N GLY A 140 -4.35 9.37 -0.82
CA GLY A 140 -2.95 9.71 -0.62
C GLY A 140 -2.00 8.56 -0.87
N TYR A 141 -0.73 8.89 -1.09
CA TYR A 141 0.35 7.93 -1.25
C TYR A 141 1.00 7.60 0.09
N LEU A 142 1.31 6.33 0.29
CA LEU A 142 2.01 5.86 1.47
C LEU A 142 3.26 5.09 1.05
N HIS A 143 4.42 5.50 1.58
CA HIS A 143 5.71 4.90 1.27
C HIS A 143 5.92 3.55 1.96
N ASN A 144 6.63 2.67 1.25
CA ASN A 144 7.26 1.50 1.85
C ASN A 144 8.75 1.45 1.50
N GLY A 145 9.13 1.57 0.23
CA GLY A 145 10.53 1.68 -0.13
C GLY A 145 10.91 1.05 -1.48
N MET A 146 12.21 1.03 -1.74
CA MET A 146 12.79 0.37 -2.91
C MET A 146 12.75 -1.16 -2.74
N LYS A 147 12.47 -1.87 -3.82
CA LYS A 147 12.41 -3.34 -3.84
C LYS A 147 13.78 -3.97 -4.03
N GLN A 148 13.97 -5.07 -3.33
CA GLN A 148 15.13 -5.95 -3.41
C GLN A 148 14.70 -7.31 -3.98
N LEU A 149 15.62 -8.03 -4.61
CA LEU A 149 15.41 -9.41 -5.08
C LEU A 149 15.89 -10.38 -4.00
N SER A 150 15.07 -11.34 -3.58
CA SER A 150 15.58 -12.47 -2.81
C SER A 150 15.48 -13.76 -3.60
N ALA A 151 16.46 -14.66 -3.42
CA ALA A 151 16.51 -15.91 -4.15
C ALA A 151 17.25 -17.01 -3.39
N SER A 152 17.13 -18.24 -3.91
CA SER A 152 17.87 -19.42 -3.42
C SER A 152 19.36 -19.44 -3.81
N ALA A 153 19.79 -18.53 -4.69
CA ALA A 153 21.18 -18.32 -5.12
C ALA A 153 21.45 -16.82 -5.30
N PRO A 154 22.74 -16.39 -5.26
CA PRO A 154 23.07 -14.99 -5.50
C PRO A 154 22.61 -14.54 -6.88
N LEU A 155 22.08 -13.31 -6.97
CA LEU A 155 21.67 -12.69 -8.23
C LEU A 155 22.56 -11.45 -8.48
N LYS A 156 23.66 -11.61 -9.20
CA LYS A 156 24.58 -10.51 -9.53
C LYS A 156 24.29 -9.91 -10.88
N VAL A 157 23.94 -10.73 -11.84
CA VAL A 157 23.62 -10.31 -13.21
C VAL A 157 22.29 -10.91 -13.66
N PRO A 158 21.59 -10.36 -14.67
CA PRO A 158 20.29 -10.86 -15.13
C PRO A 158 20.27 -12.35 -15.45
N ALA A 159 21.35 -12.88 -16.02
CA ALA A 159 21.48 -14.30 -16.34
C ALA A 159 21.36 -15.23 -15.13
N ASP A 160 21.68 -14.76 -13.92
CA ASP A 160 21.51 -15.52 -12.69
C ASP A 160 20.03 -15.80 -12.35
N ALA A 161 19.11 -15.01 -12.91
CA ALA A 161 17.67 -15.17 -12.73
C ALA A 161 17.00 -16.06 -13.80
N SER A 162 17.74 -16.37 -14.91
CA SER A 162 17.18 -17.13 -16.04
C SER A 162 16.62 -18.49 -15.58
N GLY A 163 15.39 -18.79 -16.02
CA GLY A 163 14.65 -20.02 -15.71
C GLY A 163 14.13 -20.12 -14.28
N LYS A 164 14.48 -19.19 -13.37
CA LYS A 164 14.01 -19.21 -11.97
C LYS A 164 12.59 -18.65 -11.84
N LYS A 165 11.82 -19.26 -10.96
CA LYS A 165 10.44 -18.86 -10.65
C LYS A 165 10.43 -17.77 -9.59
N PHE A 166 9.95 -16.59 -9.98
CA PHE A 166 9.77 -15.47 -9.04
C PHE A 166 8.31 -15.18 -8.76
N ARG A 167 7.98 -15.04 -7.50
CA ARG A 167 6.67 -14.48 -7.14
C ARG A 167 6.67 -12.99 -7.40
N ILE A 168 5.64 -12.54 -8.09
CA ILE A 168 5.36 -11.11 -8.31
C ILE A 168 3.94 -10.74 -7.83
N MET A 169 3.66 -9.45 -7.70
CA MET A 169 2.31 -8.92 -7.55
C MET A 169 1.53 -9.04 -8.87
N THR A 170 0.22 -8.79 -8.81
CA THR A 170 -0.64 -8.81 -10.00
C THR A 170 -0.41 -7.53 -10.81
N SER A 171 0.55 -7.55 -11.71
CA SER A 171 0.91 -6.47 -12.62
C SER A 171 1.49 -7.04 -13.90
N ASP A 172 1.10 -6.48 -15.05
CA ASP A 172 1.62 -6.90 -16.35
C ASP A 172 3.01 -6.30 -16.59
N VAL A 173 3.28 -5.11 -16.06
CA VAL A 173 4.63 -4.50 -16.08
C VAL A 173 5.63 -5.36 -15.29
N LEU A 174 5.25 -5.80 -14.06
CA LEU A 174 6.11 -6.69 -13.27
C LEU A 174 6.32 -8.03 -13.97
N GLN A 175 5.31 -8.55 -14.66
CA GLN A 175 5.45 -9.77 -15.46
C GLN A 175 6.48 -9.57 -16.56
N ALA A 176 6.33 -8.53 -17.38
CA ALA A 176 7.25 -8.23 -18.47
C ALA A 176 8.69 -7.98 -17.98
N GLN A 177 8.85 -7.36 -16.81
CA GLN A 177 10.15 -7.12 -16.18
C GLN A 177 10.91 -8.43 -15.91
N PHE A 178 10.25 -9.44 -15.35
CA PHE A 178 10.88 -10.72 -15.09
C PHE A 178 11.05 -11.58 -16.36
N GLU A 179 10.13 -11.49 -17.31
CA GLU A 179 10.27 -12.13 -18.62
C GLU A 179 11.47 -11.55 -19.41
N ALA A 180 11.75 -10.25 -19.28
CA ALA A 180 12.89 -9.59 -19.93
C ALA A 180 14.27 -10.11 -19.47
N ILE A 181 14.32 -10.85 -18.37
CA ILE A 181 15.52 -11.50 -17.83
C ILE A 181 15.42 -13.03 -17.87
N ASP A 182 14.57 -13.56 -18.74
CA ASP A 182 14.30 -14.98 -18.91
C ASP A 182 13.86 -15.71 -17.61
N ALA A 183 13.35 -15.00 -16.61
CA ALA A 183 12.79 -15.58 -15.41
C ALA A 183 11.32 -15.95 -15.61
N VAL A 184 10.76 -16.76 -14.72
CA VAL A 184 9.36 -17.23 -14.76
C VAL A 184 8.56 -16.50 -13.70
N PRO A 185 7.80 -15.42 -14.03
CA PRO A 185 7.00 -14.68 -13.08
C PRO A 185 5.71 -15.41 -12.71
N LEU A 186 5.40 -15.48 -11.41
CA LEU A 186 4.19 -16.12 -10.88
C LEU A 186 3.40 -15.10 -10.03
N LYS A 187 2.24 -14.68 -10.52
CA LYS A 187 1.31 -13.78 -9.81
C LYS A 187 0.63 -14.51 -8.66
N LYS A 188 1.07 -14.25 -7.42
CA LYS A 188 0.55 -14.88 -6.19
C LYS A 188 0.20 -13.88 -5.10
N PRO A 189 -0.82 -14.15 -4.27
CA PRO A 189 -1.15 -13.32 -3.10
C PRO A 189 0.04 -13.19 -2.13
N PHE A 190 0.12 -12.05 -1.43
CA PHE A 190 1.21 -11.80 -0.47
C PHE A 190 1.21 -12.77 0.71
N SER A 191 0.03 -13.21 1.14
CA SER A 191 -0.14 -14.19 2.23
C SER A 191 0.45 -15.57 1.95
N GLU A 192 0.64 -15.93 0.66
CA GLU A 192 1.17 -17.24 0.27
C GLU A 192 2.71 -17.27 0.14
N VAL A 193 3.36 -16.09 0.05
CA VAL A 193 4.76 -15.99 -0.37
C VAL A 193 5.71 -16.76 0.53
N PHE A 194 5.59 -16.64 1.86
CA PHE A 194 6.45 -17.35 2.79
C PHE A 194 6.39 -18.88 2.57
N THR A 195 5.19 -19.44 2.47
CA THR A 195 5.00 -20.89 2.25
C THR A 195 5.55 -21.32 0.89
N LEU A 196 5.33 -20.54 -0.17
CA LEU A 196 5.87 -20.85 -1.50
C LEU A 196 7.41 -20.86 -1.53
N LEU A 197 8.05 -19.93 -0.81
CA LEU A 197 9.51 -19.90 -0.64
C LEU A 197 10.01 -21.07 0.21
N GLN A 198 9.36 -21.34 1.34
CA GLN A 198 9.71 -22.41 2.26
C GLN A 198 9.63 -23.80 1.61
N THR A 199 8.60 -24.03 0.81
CA THR A 199 8.40 -25.29 0.07
C THR A 199 9.20 -25.36 -1.24
N ARG A 200 9.92 -24.29 -1.60
CA ARG A 200 10.63 -24.16 -2.87
C ARG A 200 9.73 -24.30 -4.11
N ALA A 201 8.46 -23.97 -3.99
CA ALA A 201 7.54 -23.88 -5.11
C ALA A 201 7.88 -22.69 -6.04
N ILE A 202 8.57 -21.71 -5.47
CA ILE A 202 9.22 -20.59 -6.16
C ILE A 202 10.67 -20.46 -5.69
N ASP A 203 11.54 -19.90 -6.55
CA ASP A 203 12.97 -19.71 -6.28
C ASP A 203 13.27 -18.39 -5.61
N GLY A 204 12.41 -17.38 -5.81
CA GLY A 204 12.61 -16.04 -5.30
C GLY A 204 11.36 -15.16 -5.32
N GLN A 205 11.55 -13.95 -4.86
CA GLN A 205 10.53 -12.88 -4.85
C GLN A 205 11.20 -11.50 -4.87
N GLU A 206 10.41 -10.44 -5.09
CA GLU A 206 10.81 -9.05 -4.95
C GLU A 206 10.02 -8.38 -3.81
N ASN A 207 10.71 -7.60 -2.96
CA ASN A 207 10.05 -6.81 -1.93
C ASN A 207 10.98 -5.77 -1.29
N THR A 208 10.42 -4.91 -0.46
CA THR A 208 11.15 -3.96 0.37
C THR A 208 11.75 -4.63 1.60
N TRP A 209 12.76 -4.01 2.20
CA TRP A 209 13.41 -4.50 3.41
C TRP A 209 12.41 -4.75 4.54
N SER A 210 11.47 -3.81 4.76
CA SER A 210 10.43 -3.92 5.77
C SER A 210 9.53 -5.15 5.58
N ASN A 211 9.11 -5.44 4.36
CA ASN A 211 8.29 -6.61 4.07
C ASN A 211 9.09 -7.92 4.14
N ILE A 212 10.34 -7.93 3.68
CA ILE A 212 11.24 -9.09 3.79
C ILE A 212 11.45 -9.46 5.26
N PHE A 213 11.68 -8.46 6.12
CA PHE A 213 11.88 -8.65 7.55
C PHE A 213 10.59 -9.09 8.25
N SER A 214 9.51 -8.33 8.13
CA SER A 214 8.26 -8.58 8.85
C SER A 214 7.58 -9.89 8.48
N LYS A 215 7.77 -10.37 7.24
CA LYS A 215 7.29 -11.68 6.75
C LYS A 215 8.31 -12.79 6.88
N LYS A 216 9.49 -12.50 7.44
CA LYS A 216 10.57 -13.47 7.68
C LYS A 216 11.04 -14.18 6.42
N PHE A 217 10.95 -13.52 5.25
CA PHE A 217 11.43 -14.12 4.01
C PHE A 217 12.92 -14.44 4.07
N PHE A 218 13.70 -13.66 4.81
CA PHE A 218 15.12 -13.90 5.06
C PHE A 218 15.42 -15.21 5.80
N GLU A 219 14.44 -15.82 6.49
CA GLU A 219 14.62 -17.12 7.14
C GLU A 219 14.58 -18.29 6.13
N VAL A 220 13.99 -18.08 4.96
CA VAL A 220 13.77 -19.09 3.90
C VAL A 220 14.40 -18.72 2.55
N GLN A 221 15.10 -17.59 2.49
CA GLN A 221 15.82 -17.08 1.32
C GLN A 221 17.27 -16.77 1.71
N PRO A 222 18.25 -17.59 1.28
CA PRO A 222 19.64 -17.43 1.71
C PRO A 222 20.33 -16.19 1.12
N TYR A 223 19.80 -15.58 0.05
CA TYR A 223 20.38 -14.40 -0.59
C TYR A 223 19.37 -13.32 -0.83
N ILE A 224 19.76 -12.08 -0.56
CA ILE A 224 19.00 -10.87 -0.89
C ILE A 224 19.91 -9.93 -1.65
N THR A 225 19.63 -9.72 -2.93
CA THR A 225 20.37 -8.76 -3.76
C THR A 225 19.79 -7.37 -3.55
N GLU A 226 20.62 -6.43 -3.09
CA GLU A 226 20.27 -5.03 -2.98
C GLU A 226 20.24 -4.39 -4.38
N SER A 227 19.14 -4.62 -5.06
CA SER A 227 18.96 -4.25 -6.47
C SER A 227 18.36 -2.86 -6.65
N ASN A 228 17.53 -2.41 -5.72
CA ASN A 228 16.75 -1.16 -5.83
C ASN A 228 16.13 -1.00 -7.23
N HIS A 229 15.61 -2.10 -7.77
CA HIS A 229 15.15 -2.19 -9.16
C HIS A 229 13.75 -1.64 -9.39
N GLY A 230 13.02 -1.36 -8.34
CA GLY A 230 11.66 -0.86 -8.43
C GLY A 230 11.16 -0.30 -7.11
N VAL A 231 9.97 0.23 -7.13
CA VAL A 231 9.30 0.85 -5.97
C VAL A 231 8.15 -0.04 -5.49
N LEU A 232 7.94 -0.09 -4.20
CA LEU A 232 6.71 -0.59 -3.60
C LEU A 232 6.13 0.48 -2.70
N ASP A 233 5.10 1.16 -3.21
CA ASP A 233 4.30 2.11 -2.48
C ASP A 233 2.84 1.71 -2.53
N TYR A 234 2.04 2.36 -1.73
CA TYR A 234 0.61 2.09 -1.56
C TYR A 234 -0.21 3.32 -1.92
N LEU A 235 -1.45 3.08 -2.34
CA LEU A 235 -2.48 4.10 -2.43
C LEU A 235 -3.52 3.87 -1.34
N ILE A 236 -3.72 4.85 -0.47
CA ILE A 236 -4.87 4.85 0.41
C ILE A 236 -6.10 5.13 -0.44
N VAL A 237 -7.09 4.26 -0.37
CA VAL A 237 -8.25 4.31 -1.26
C VAL A 237 -9.53 4.02 -0.49
N THR A 238 -10.62 4.64 -0.96
CA THR A 238 -11.99 4.44 -0.50
C THR A 238 -12.94 4.35 -1.69
N SER A 239 -14.20 3.90 -1.49
CA SER A 239 -15.21 3.99 -2.51
C SER A 239 -15.77 5.40 -2.63
N ALA A 240 -16.13 5.83 -3.85
CA ALA A 240 -16.76 7.11 -4.07
C ALA A 240 -18.13 7.18 -3.37
N GLU A 241 -18.88 6.09 -3.32
CA GLU A 241 -20.17 6.01 -2.64
C GLU A 241 -20.01 6.31 -1.14
N PHE A 242 -19.11 5.62 -0.45
CA PHE A 242 -18.87 5.87 0.97
C PHE A 242 -18.36 7.30 1.21
N TRP A 243 -17.36 7.73 0.43
CA TRP A 243 -16.69 9.01 0.63
C TRP A 243 -17.60 10.22 0.42
N MET A 244 -18.42 10.18 -0.64
CA MET A 244 -19.38 11.24 -0.97
C MET A 244 -20.65 11.17 -0.12
N GLY A 245 -20.92 10.05 0.54
CA GLY A 245 -22.00 9.89 1.51
C GLY A 245 -21.72 10.50 2.88
N LEU A 246 -20.46 10.87 3.17
CA LEU A 246 -20.09 11.57 4.39
C LEU A 246 -20.46 13.06 4.33
N ASP A 247 -20.86 13.63 5.47
CA ASP A 247 -20.99 15.08 5.62
C ASP A 247 -19.66 15.77 5.30
N ASP A 248 -19.69 16.96 4.72
CA ASP A 248 -18.49 17.70 4.28
C ASP A 248 -17.52 17.97 5.43
N ASP A 249 -18.02 18.37 6.61
CA ASP A 249 -17.21 18.61 7.80
C ASP A 249 -16.54 17.31 8.27
N LEU A 250 -17.29 16.20 8.29
CA LEU A 250 -16.78 14.91 8.73
C LEU A 250 -15.70 14.39 7.77
N ARG A 251 -15.93 14.54 6.46
CA ARG A 251 -14.98 14.18 5.42
C ARG A 251 -13.68 15.00 5.53
N THR A 252 -13.79 16.29 5.84
CA THR A 252 -12.64 17.18 6.05
C THR A 252 -11.80 16.74 7.23
N GLU A 253 -12.42 16.43 8.37
CA GLU A 253 -11.73 15.98 9.59
C GLU A 253 -11.08 14.59 9.40
N ILE A 254 -11.77 13.65 8.75
CA ILE A 254 -11.22 12.33 8.41
C ILE A 254 -10.00 12.51 7.48
N SER A 255 -10.08 13.40 6.48
CA SER A 255 -8.96 13.70 5.58
C SER A 255 -7.77 14.28 6.33
N ALA A 256 -7.99 15.18 7.28
CA ALA A 256 -6.92 15.76 8.10
C ALA A 256 -6.24 14.68 8.95
N ALA A 257 -7.00 13.84 9.65
CA ALA A 257 -6.46 12.74 10.44
C ALA A 257 -5.69 11.74 9.58
N LEU A 258 -6.18 11.43 8.38
CA LEU A 258 -5.52 10.52 7.44
C LEU A 258 -4.22 11.11 6.91
N ASN A 259 -4.18 12.40 6.56
CA ASN A 259 -2.97 13.07 6.09
C ASN A 259 -1.87 13.07 7.17
N ASP A 260 -2.22 13.32 8.42
CA ASP A 260 -1.28 13.25 9.54
C ASP A 260 -0.76 11.82 9.76
N ALA A 261 -1.63 10.82 9.63
CA ALA A 261 -1.25 9.42 9.72
C ALA A 261 -0.33 8.98 8.56
N ILE A 262 -0.62 9.42 7.32
CA ILE A 262 0.24 9.18 6.15
C ILE A 262 1.62 9.81 6.36
N ALA A 263 1.67 11.07 6.82
CA ALA A 263 2.93 11.75 7.11
C ALA A 263 3.77 10.98 8.15
N HIS A 264 3.12 10.49 9.23
CA HIS A 264 3.77 9.62 10.22
C HIS A 264 4.30 8.32 9.59
N GLY A 265 3.48 7.62 8.79
CA GLY A 265 3.88 6.39 8.10
C GLY A 265 5.08 6.61 7.16
N ASN A 266 5.05 7.70 6.39
CA ASN A 266 6.14 8.05 5.46
C ASN A 266 7.43 8.42 6.20
N GLN A 267 7.34 9.12 7.33
CA GLN A 267 8.49 9.46 8.16
C GLN A 267 9.21 8.21 8.69
N ILE A 268 8.46 7.19 9.11
CA ILE A 268 9.07 5.96 9.67
C ILE A 268 9.50 4.97 8.57
N ALA A 269 9.03 5.10 7.33
CA ALA A 269 9.32 4.14 6.26
C ALA A 269 10.84 4.02 5.98
N ALA A 270 11.55 5.14 5.85
CA ALA A 270 12.99 5.15 5.60
C ALA A 270 13.77 4.55 6.78
N GLN A 271 13.40 4.92 8.02
CA GLN A 271 14.03 4.39 9.24
C GLN A 271 13.81 2.88 9.36
N LYS A 272 12.58 2.41 9.06
CA LYS A 272 12.25 0.98 9.07
C LYS A 272 13.00 0.21 8.00
N ALA A 273 13.16 0.75 6.80
CA ALA A 273 13.93 0.10 5.75
C ALA A 273 15.37 -0.16 6.19
N GLU A 274 16.04 0.83 6.78
CA GLU A 274 17.41 0.70 7.26
C GLU A 274 17.51 -0.25 8.47
N SER A 275 16.66 -0.08 9.49
CA SER A 275 16.69 -0.93 10.69
C SER A 275 16.36 -2.39 10.38
N ASP A 276 15.42 -2.65 9.47
CA ASP A 276 15.03 -4.01 9.09
C ASP A 276 16.11 -4.67 8.22
N LYS A 277 16.78 -3.92 7.33
CA LYS A 277 17.98 -4.38 6.61
C LYS A 277 19.09 -4.79 7.58
N GLN A 278 19.39 -3.93 8.54
CA GLN A 278 20.42 -4.20 9.53
C GLN A 278 20.09 -5.45 10.38
N ALA A 279 18.83 -5.59 10.82
CA ALA A 279 18.38 -6.77 11.56
C ALA A 279 18.49 -8.07 10.73
N ILE A 280 18.23 -8.02 9.43
CA ILE A 280 18.44 -9.15 8.52
C ILE A 280 19.93 -9.53 8.48
N ILE A 281 20.83 -8.56 8.32
CA ILE A 281 22.28 -8.77 8.29
C ILE A 281 22.76 -9.40 9.61
N GLU A 282 22.34 -8.85 10.75
CA GLU A 282 22.70 -9.34 12.08
C GLU A 282 22.18 -10.75 12.36
N SER A 283 21.05 -11.12 11.78
CA SER A 283 20.48 -12.47 11.90
C SER A 283 21.36 -13.57 11.30
N LYS A 284 22.22 -13.22 10.35
CA LYS A 284 23.07 -14.15 9.57
C LYS A 284 22.30 -15.28 8.86
N ARG A 285 21.00 -15.05 8.62
CA ARG A 285 20.13 -16.00 7.92
C ARG A 285 20.15 -15.84 6.42
N SER A 286 20.41 -14.60 5.96
CA SER A 286 20.56 -14.26 4.54
C SER A 286 21.85 -13.48 4.33
N GLU A 287 22.50 -13.71 3.22
CA GLU A 287 23.60 -12.88 2.73
C GLU A 287 23.02 -11.73 1.89
N VAL A 288 23.44 -10.51 2.19
CA VAL A 288 23.10 -9.33 1.37
C VAL A 288 24.14 -9.18 0.27
N VAL A 289 23.69 -9.32 -0.97
CA VAL A 289 24.52 -9.21 -2.17
C VAL A 289 24.43 -7.77 -2.68
N ASN A 290 25.53 -7.03 -2.62
CA ASN A 290 25.63 -5.70 -3.20
C ASN A 290 26.09 -5.79 -4.65
N LEU A 291 25.41 -5.06 -5.54
CA LEU A 291 25.78 -4.98 -6.95
C LEU A 291 26.85 -3.92 -7.16
N SER A 292 27.91 -4.24 -7.90
CA SER A 292 28.78 -3.24 -8.49
C SER A 292 28.02 -2.41 -9.56
N ASP A 293 28.55 -1.24 -9.91
CA ASP A 293 27.96 -0.39 -10.96
C ASP A 293 27.84 -1.14 -12.30
N ALA A 294 28.81 -1.97 -12.63
CA ALA A 294 28.80 -2.78 -13.84
C ALA A 294 27.73 -3.88 -13.83
N GLU A 295 27.53 -4.54 -12.68
CA GLU A 295 26.47 -5.54 -12.51
C GLU A 295 25.09 -4.85 -12.56
N ARG A 296 24.91 -3.72 -11.84
CA ARG A 296 23.68 -2.94 -11.88
C ARG A 296 23.34 -2.44 -13.29
N ALA A 297 24.32 -1.98 -14.06
CA ALA A 297 24.10 -1.52 -15.44
C ALA A 297 23.56 -2.64 -16.35
N GLN A 298 23.94 -3.89 -16.11
CA GLN A 298 23.40 -5.03 -16.86
C GLN A 298 21.90 -5.23 -16.57
N TRP A 299 21.48 -5.13 -15.30
CA TRP A 299 20.05 -5.18 -14.92
C TRP A 299 19.23 -4.07 -15.56
N VAL A 300 19.75 -2.82 -15.52
CA VAL A 300 19.11 -1.69 -16.16
C VAL A 300 18.96 -1.92 -17.67
N THR A 301 20.02 -2.37 -18.32
CA THR A 301 20.02 -2.64 -19.79
C THR A 301 18.99 -3.71 -20.15
N ALA A 302 18.90 -4.78 -19.36
CA ALA A 302 17.98 -5.88 -19.62
C ALA A 302 16.50 -5.48 -19.39
N MET A 303 16.21 -4.69 -18.37
CA MET A 303 14.83 -4.40 -17.95
C MET A 303 14.26 -3.09 -18.53
N LYS A 304 15.09 -2.08 -18.80
CA LYS A 304 14.62 -0.76 -19.30
C LYS A 304 13.75 -0.84 -20.58
N PRO A 305 13.97 -1.77 -21.53
CA PRO A 305 13.11 -1.92 -22.70
C PRO A 305 11.63 -2.16 -22.39
N VAL A 306 11.29 -2.64 -21.19
CA VAL A 306 9.92 -2.81 -20.70
C VAL A 306 9.15 -1.49 -20.71
N TRP A 307 9.81 -0.34 -20.47
CA TRP A 307 9.14 0.96 -20.46
C TRP A 307 8.42 1.22 -21.78
N LYS A 308 9.07 0.94 -22.90
CA LYS A 308 8.48 1.17 -24.23
C LYS A 308 7.27 0.30 -24.51
N GLN A 309 7.19 -0.89 -23.91
CA GLN A 309 6.04 -1.79 -24.08
C GLN A 309 4.76 -1.22 -23.44
N PHE A 310 4.90 -0.41 -22.38
CA PHE A 310 3.76 0.13 -21.62
C PHE A 310 3.59 1.65 -21.74
N GLU A 311 4.40 2.32 -22.58
CA GLU A 311 4.38 3.77 -22.74
C GLU A 311 3.01 4.30 -23.15
N ASP A 312 2.34 3.65 -24.11
CA ASP A 312 1.03 4.07 -24.60
C ASP A 312 -0.09 3.87 -23.55
N GLU A 313 0.03 2.83 -22.68
CA GLU A 313 -0.97 2.51 -21.66
C GLU A 313 -0.80 3.37 -20.40
N ILE A 314 0.44 3.66 -20.00
CA ILE A 314 0.78 4.47 -18.84
C ILE A 314 0.65 5.95 -19.16
N GLY A 315 1.12 6.38 -20.32
CA GLY A 315 1.25 7.74 -20.78
C GLY A 315 2.70 8.19 -20.82
N ALA A 316 3.17 8.62 -21.99
CA ALA A 316 4.54 9.09 -22.18
C ALA A 316 4.87 10.33 -21.32
N ASP A 317 3.90 11.21 -21.10
CA ASP A 317 3.99 12.39 -20.23
C ASP A 317 4.18 11.98 -18.75
N VAL A 318 3.48 10.97 -18.29
CA VAL A 318 3.60 10.42 -16.93
C VAL A 318 4.99 9.83 -16.72
N ILE A 319 5.49 9.02 -17.67
CA ILE A 319 6.83 8.43 -17.59
C ILE A 319 7.91 9.51 -17.61
N SER A 320 7.78 10.49 -18.50
CA SER A 320 8.74 11.61 -18.59
C SER A 320 8.78 12.47 -17.33
N ALA A 321 7.63 12.71 -16.70
CA ALA A 321 7.55 13.41 -15.43
C ALA A 321 8.22 12.61 -14.28
N ALA A 322 8.03 11.28 -14.28
CA ALA A 322 8.69 10.39 -13.31
C ALA A 322 10.21 10.35 -13.54
N GLU A 323 10.70 10.27 -14.78
CA GLU A 323 12.14 10.40 -15.09
C GLU A 323 12.72 11.74 -14.62
N ALA A 324 11.99 12.85 -14.87
CA ALA A 324 12.42 14.19 -14.48
C ALA A 324 12.54 14.37 -12.96
N SER A 325 11.81 13.58 -12.16
CA SER A 325 11.87 13.63 -10.70
C SER A 325 13.19 13.10 -10.12
N ASN A 326 14.04 12.47 -10.93
CA ASN A 326 15.36 11.94 -10.53
C ASN A 326 16.45 13.02 -10.41
N LYS A 327 16.14 14.26 -10.73
CA LYS A 327 17.11 15.39 -10.71
C LYS A 327 17.41 15.87 -9.30
#